data_2b80b3a4103b49ea1d1e03c4ceec115b
#
_entry.id   2b80b3a4103b49ea1d1e03c4ceec115b
#
_cell.length_a   1.000
_cell.length_b   1.000
_cell.length_c   1.000
_cell.angle_alpha   90.00
_cell.angle_beta   90.00
_cell.angle_gamma   90.00
#
_symmetry.space_group_name_H-M   'P 1'
#
loop_
_entity.id
_entity.type
_entity.pdbx_description
1 polymer ?
#
loop_
_entity_poly.entity_id
_entity_poly.type
_entity_poly.pdbx_seq_one_letter_code
_entity_poly.pdbx_strand_id
1 'polypeptide(L)'
;MDRGILVIAQNLPNINYVQQAELLAMSLKATNPDTKISLVTNDEVEFENLFDKIISIPWNDDAESSDWKIQNRWKLYHASPYNKTIVMDTDMIVLQDISEWWNFLEKYKLFFTNKVYTYRGDTANTSYYRKVFEVNKLPNLYAGFHYFEKSQEAQEFYHWLELVMQNWQAFYEVFLEGVTRPKHISVDVCASIVSLILGNSSEITNDLVDFPSFTHMKKNCQGWTDGSSNWQDRVGFYIARDCSIKIGNYVQSG
;
A
#
# COMPACT_ATOMS: atom_id res chain seq x y z
N MET A 1 0.48 6.20 21.70
CA MET A 1 -0.44 5.21 21.10
C MET A 1 0.40 4.04 20.64
N ASP A 2 0.00 2.81 20.95
CA ASP A 2 0.89 1.68 20.71
C ASP A 2 0.82 1.17 19.27
N ARG A 3 -0.38 1.00 18.70
CA ARG A 3 -0.55 0.50 17.32
C ARG A 3 -1.71 1.16 16.59
N GLY A 4 -1.63 1.20 15.25
CA GLY A 4 -2.69 1.72 14.39
C GLY A 4 -2.37 1.65 12.91
N ILE A 5 -3.34 2.05 12.10
CA ILE A 5 -3.24 2.11 10.64
C ILE A 5 -2.91 3.54 10.23
N LEU A 6 -2.01 3.67 9.28
CA LEU A 6 -1.62 4.95 8.70
C LEU A 6 -1.90 4.92 7.19
N VAL A 7 -2.55 5.97 6.73
CA VAL A 7 -2.87 6.18 5.31
C VAL A 7 -2.29 7.52 4.90
N ILE A 8 -1.76 7.64 3.69
CA ILE A 8 -1.39 8.92 3.08
C ILE A 8 -2.25 9.18 1.87
N ALA A 9 -2.86 10.36 1.80
CA ALA A 9 -3.69 10.81 0.70
C ALA A 9 -3.26 12.20 0.23
N GLN A 10 -3.05 12.33 -1.06
CA GLN A 10 -2.77 13.60 -1.73
C GLN A 10 -3.57 13.65 -3.03
N ASN A 11 -4.51 14.58 -3.12
CA ASN A 11 -5.41 14.69 -4.25
C ASN A 11 -4.69 15.07 -5.56
N LEU A 12 -5.19 14.52 -6.64
CA LEU A 12 -4.88 14.96 -8.00
C LEU A 12 -6.09 15.71 -8.61
N PRO A 13 -5.91 16.49 -9.66
CA PRO A 13 -7.03 17.22 -10.28
C PRO A 13 -8.23 16.33 -10.64
N ASN A 14 -8.00 15.06 -10.96
CA ASN A 14 -9.03 14.13 -11.42
C ASN A 14 -9.24 12.95 -10.47
N ILE A 15 -8.55 12.89 -9.33
CA ILE A 15 -8.63 11.76 -8.38
C ILE A 15 -8.63 12.32 -6.96
N ASN A 16 -9.69 12.05 -6.23
CA ASN A 16 -9.82 12.41 -4.82
C ASN A 16 -9.34 11.25 -3.95
N TYR A 17 -8.04 11.25 -3.61
CA TYR A 17 -7.45 10.23 -2.74
C TYR A 17 -7.88 10.37 -1.27
N VAL A 18 -8.24 11.58 -0.82
CA VAL A 18 -8.79 11.78 0.52
C VAL A 18 -10.13 11.07 0.65
N GLN A 19 -11.02 11.21 -0.34
CA GLN A 19 -12.28 10.47 -0.36
C GLN A 19 -12.06 8.94 -0.37
N GLN A 20 -11.07 8.45 -1.09
CA GLN A 20 -10.71 7.03 -1.03
C GLN A 20 -10.25 6.61 0.37
N ALA A 21 -9.43 7.44 1.04
CA ALA A 21 -9.01 7.19 2.42
C ALA A 21 -10.19 7.19 3.40
N GLU A 22 -11.17 8.06 3.20
CA GLU A 22 -12.41 8.08 3.98
C GLU A 22 -13.23 6.79 3.78
N LEU A 23 -13.35 6.31 2.55
CA LEU A 23 -14.01 5.04 2.26
C LEU A 23 -13.28 3.83 2.88
N LEU A 24 -11.95 3.81 2.82
CA LEU A 24 -11.14 2.81 3.52
C LEU A 24 -11.39 2.89 5.03
N ALA A 25 -11.36 4.09 5.63
CA ALA A 25 -11.61 4.28 7.05
C ALA A 25 -13.03 3.84 7.46
N MET A 26 -14.05 4.13 6.65
CA MET A 26 -15.41 3.63 6.87
C MET A 26 -15.46 2.10 6.89
N SER A 27 -14.80 1.44 5.92
CA SER A 27 -14.78 -0.02 5.86
C SER A 27 -14.04 -0.65 7.05
N LEU A 28 -12.95 0.00 7.50
CA LEU A 28 -12.23 -0.41 8.71
C LEU A 28 -13.08 -0.24 9.96
N LYS A 29 -13.73 0.91 10.15
CA LYS A 29 -14.59 1.15 11.34
C LYS A 29 -15.81 0.23 11.37
N ALA A 30 -16.33 -0.16 10.20
CA ALA A 30 -17.45 -1.10 10.11
C ALA A 30 -17.09 -2.52 10.58
N THR A 31 -15.91 -2.98 10.21
CA THR A 31 -15.44 -4.35 10.50
C THR A 31 -14.55 -4.42 11.74
N ASN A 32 -13.95 -3.30 12.14
CA ASN A 32 -12.96 -3.18 13.23
C ASN A 32 -13.15 -1.85 13.98
N PRO A 33 -14.22 -1.66 14.74
CA PRO A 33 -14.63 -0.36 15.29
C PRO A 33 -13.58 0.28 16.21
N ASP A 34 -12.79 -0.52 16.90
CA ASP A 34 -11.77 -0.04 17.85
C ASP A 34 -10.41 0.23 17.20
N THR A 35 -10.28 -0.03 15.89
CA THR A 35 -9.01 0.19 15.17
C THR A 35 -8.72 1.67 15.05
N LYS A 36 -7.51 2.06 15.47
CA LYS A 36 -7.00 3.43 15.31
C LYS A 36 -6.51 3.65 13.89
N ILE A 37 -6.94 4.76 13.30
CA ILE A 37 -6.62 5.14 11.93
C ILE A 37 -6.14 6.58 11.93
N SER A 38 -4.99 6.86 11.31
CA SER A 38 -4.51 8.22 11.08
C SER A 38 -4.31 8.48 9.60
N LEU A 39 -4.61 9.69 9.18
CA LEU A 39 -4.47 10.16 7.81
C LEU A 39 -3.34 11.19 7.72
N VAL A 40 -2.44 11.02 6.76
CA VAL A 40 -1.42 12.01 6.39
C VAL A 40 -1.88 12.72 5.13
N THR A 41 -2.15 14.01 5.23
CA THR A 41 -2.61 14.83 4.09
C THR A 41 -2.41 16.32 4.37
N ASN A 42 -2.28 17.11 3.30
CA ASN A 42 -2.41 18.57 3.32
C ASN A 42 -3.73 19.02 2.67
N ASP A 43 -4.51 18.08 2.13
CA ASP A 43 -5.80 18.34 1.50
C ASP A 43 -6.93 18.42 2.53
N GLU A 44 -8.06 19.02 2.15
CA GLU A 44 -9.27 19.11 2.96
C GLU A 44 -9.89 17.71 3.17
N VAL A 45 -10.37 17.45 4.39
CA VAL A 45 -11.00 16.18 4.79
C VAL A 45 -12.45 16.45 5.17
N GLU A 46 -13.40 15.74 4.55
CA GLU A 46 -14.84 15.91 4.80
C GLU A 46 -15.27 15.18 6.08
N PHE A 47 -14.79 13.96 6.30
CA PHE A 47 -15.20 13.11 7.43
C PHE A 47 -14.05 12.93 8.44
N GLU A 48 -13.62 14.05 9.07
CA GLU A 48 -12.51 14.05 10.02
C GLU A 48 -12.71 13.07 11.20
N ASN A 49 -13.96 12.84 11.60
CA ASN A 49 -14.32 11.95 12.72
C ASN A 49 -14.02 10.46 12.45
N LEU A 50 -13.70 10.09 11.23
CA LEU A 50 -13.25 8.74 10.87
C LEU A 50 -11.81 8.46 11.33
N PHE A 51 -11.03 9.52 11.56
CA PHE A 51 -9.60 9.43 11.86
C PHE A 51 -9.30 9.82 13.30
N ASP A 52 -8.44 9.05 13.94
CA ASP A 52 -7.91 9.38 15.28
C ASP A 52 -6.96 10.59 15.23
N LYS A 53 -6.25 10.75 14.10
CA LYS A 53 -5.44 11.94 13.80
C LYS A 53 -5.40 12.23 12.31
N ILE A 54 -5.44 13.51 11.98
CA ILE A 54 -5.08 14.06 10.68
C ILE A 54 -3.75 14.77 10.86
N ILE A 55 -2.77 14.43 10.03
CA ILE A 55 -1.37 14.83 10.18
C ILE A 55 -0.95 15.47 8.87
N SER A 56 -0.45 16.69 8.91
CA SER A 56 0.14 17.31 7.75
C SER A 56 1.39 16.55 7.30
N ILE A 57 1.66 16.58 5.99
CA ILE A 57 2.88 15.98 5.43
C ILE A 57 4.10 16.60 6.12
N PRO A 58 4.97 15.80 6.75
CA PRO A 58 6.13 16.32 7.45
C PRO A 58 7.06 17.12 6.54
N TRP A 59 7.66 18.18 7.08
CA TRP A 59 8.60 19.08 6.42
C TRP A 59 8.02 19.75 5.18
N ASN A 60 8.54 19.43 3.99
CA ASN A 60 8.05 19.94 2.71
C ASN A 60 7.13 18.92 2.05
N ASP A 61 6.26 19.36 1.17
CA ASP A 61 5.55 18.48 0.25
C ASP A 61 6.41 18.27 -1.00
N ASP A 62 7.21 17.18 -1.03
CA ASP A 62 8.08 16.85 -2.16
C ASP A 62 7.29 16.47 -3.42
N ALA A 63 5.98 16.30 -3.31
CA ALA A 63 5.06 15.97 -4.40
C ALA A 63 4.14 17.13 -4.80
N GLU A 64 4.30 18.32 -4.25
CA GLU A 64 3.38 19.45 -4.46
C GLU A 64 3.13 19.71 -5.95
N SER A 65 4.17 19.78 -6.75
CA SER A 65 4.11 20.04 -8.19
C SER A 65 4.07 18.79 -9.08
N SER A 66 3.98 17.61 -8.49
CA SER A 66 4.04 16.33 -9.22
C SER A 66 2.65 15.86 -9.64
N ASP A 67 2.54 15.37 -10.88
CA ASP A 67 1.36 14.65 -11.37
C ASP A 67 1.23 13.24 -10.73
N TRP A 68 2.25 12.81 -9.97
CA TRP A 68 2.32 11.49 -9.34
C TRP A 68 2.73 11.63 -7.88
N LYS A 69 1.76 11.68 -6.96
CA LYS A 69 1.90 12.06 -5.56
C LYS A 69 2.49 10.95 -4.66
N ILE A 70 3.63 10.39 -5.01
CA ILE A 70 4.25 9.30 -4.22
C ILE A 70 5.56 9.68 -3.53
N GLN A 71 6.14 10.83 -3.84
CA GLN A 71 7.44 11.25 -3.34
C GLN A 71 7.50 11.36 -1.82
N ASN A 72 6.35 11.56 -1.16
CA ASN A 72 6.25 11.66 0.30
C ASN A 72 6.15 10.31 1.03
N ARG A 73 6.12 9.18 0.33
CA ARG A 73 5.90 7.86 0.96
C ARG A 73 6.96 7.47 1.98
N TRP A 74 8.20 7.88 1.82
CA TRP A 74 9.26 7.65 2.79
C TRP A 74 9.01 8.36 4.14
N LYS A 75 8.23 9.44 4.15
CA LYS A 75 7.90 10.23 5.35
C LYS A 75 6.93 9.52 6.30
N LEU A 76 6.30 8.44 5.87
CA LEU A 76 5.30 7.71 6.65
C LEU A 76 5.84 7.20 8.00
N TYR A 77 7.09 6.77 8.04
CA TYR A 77 7.75 6.37 9.29
C TYR A 77 7.78 7.50 10.31
N HIS A 78 8.10 8.71 9.85
CA HIS A 78 8.20 9.90 10.69
C HIS A 78 6.83 10.46 11.06
N ALA A 79 5.88 10.41 10.11
CA ALA A 79 4.51 10.89 10.31
C ALA A 79 3.72 10.00 11.27
N SER A 80 4.03 8.72 11.35
CA SER A 80 3.24 7.79 12.17
C SER A 80 3.20 8.20 13.65
N PRO A 81 2.00 8.33 14.25
CA PRO A 81 1.84 8.59 15.66
C PRO A 81 1.92 7.31 16.51
N TYR A 82 2.13 6.15 15.88
CA TYR A 82 2.11 4.83 16.49
C TYR A 82 3.52 4.25 16.60
N ASN A 83 3.72 3.38 17.58
CA ASN A 83 4.93 2.57 17.68
C ASN A 83 4.92 1.41 16.67
N LYS A 84 3.74 0.81 16.48
CA LYS A 84 3.49 -0.27 15.52
C LYS A 84 2.48 0.22 14.50
N THR A 85 2.85 0.21 13.23
CA THR A 85 2.08 0.86 12.17
C THR A 85 1.83 -0.11 11.01
N ILE A 86 0.58 -0.31 10.66
CA ILE A 86 0.21 -0.84 9.34
C ILE A 86 -0.01 0.34 8.41
N VAL A 87 0.70 0.36 7.28
CA VAL A 87 0.45 1.31 6.20
C VAL A 87 -0.43 0.66 5.15
N MET A 88 -1.46 1.37 4.70
CA MET A 88 -2.37 0.93 3.65
C MET A 88 -2.51 2.01 2.59
N ASP A 89 -2.66 1.60 1.32
CA ASP A 89 -3.04 2.50 0.24
C ASP A 89 -4.51 2.92 0.36
N THR A 90 -4.85 4.10 -0.15
CA THR A 90 -6.18 4.69 -0.03
C THR A 90 -7.26 3.92 -0.79
N ASP A 91 -6.89 3.25 -1.87
CA ASP A 91 -7.79 2.52 -2.78
C ASP A 91 -8.08 1.08 -2.32
N MET A 92 -8.01 0.85 -1.01
CA MET A 92 -8.31 -0.43 -0.37
C MET A 92 -9.66 -0.39 0.36
N ILE A 93 -10.28 -1.56 0.50
CA ILE A 93 -11.48 -1.78 1.31
C ILE A 93 -11.26 -3.01 2.17
N VAL A 94 -11.51 -2.89 3.47
CA VAL A 94 -11.38 -3.99 4.43
C VAL A 94 -12.74 -4.63 4.63
N LEU A 95 -12.82 -5.95 4.40
CA LEU A 95 -14.07 -6.72 4.37
C LEU A 95 -14.26 -7.63 5.59
N GLN A 96 -13.28 -7.65 6.50
CA GLN A 96 -13.28 -8.60 7.62
C GLN A 96 -12.55 -8.04 8.84
N ASP A 97 -12.67 -8.74 9.97
CA ASP A 97 -11.87 -8.47 11.16
C ASP A 97 -10.37 -8.69 10.86
N ILE A 98 -9.55 -7.71 11.25
CA ILE A 98 -8.11 -7.72 11.07
C ILE A 98 -7.34 -7.86 12.39
N SER A 99 -8.00 -8.21 13.49
CA SER A 99 -7.39 -8.33 14.82
C SER A 99 -6.18 -9.27 14.82
N GLU A 100 -6.29 -10.40 14.09
CA GLU A 100 -5.22 -11.39 13.98
C GLU A 100 -4.02 -10.91 13.14
N TRP A 101 -4.18 -9.84 12.35
CA TRP A 101 -3.04 -9.30 11.59
C TRP A 101 -1.93 -8.82 12.52
N TRP A 102 -2.29 -8.24 13.64
CA TRP A 102 -1.32 -7.77 14.63
C TRP A 102 -0.50 -8.91 15.20
N ASN A 103 -1.12 -10.05 15.52
CA ASN A 103 -0.45 -11.25 16.04
C ASN A 103 0.59 -11.81 15.05
N PHE A 104 0.32 -11.67 13.75
CA PHE A 104 1.27 -12.07 12.71
C PHE A 104 2.38 -11.01 12.55
N LEU A 105 2.01 -9.74 12.39
CA LEU A 105 2.92 -8.65 12.06
C LEU A 105 3.90 -8.31 13.20
N GLU A 106 3.47 -8.44 14.45
CA GLU A 106 4.31 -8.17 15.62
C GLU A 106 5.53 -9.10 15.77
N LYS A 107 5.62 -10.12 14.94
CA LYS A 107 6.82 -10.97 14.81
C LYS A 107 7.93 -10.32 13.99
N TYR A 108 7.63 -9.21 13.30
CA TYR A 108 8.53 -8.49 12.42
C TYR A 108 8.81 -7.10 12.94
N LYS A 109 9.98 -6.55 12.62
CA LYS A 109 10.28 -5.11 12.79
C LYS A 109 9.84 -4.30 11.57
N LEU A 110 9.86 -4.95 10.42
CA LEU A 110 9.39 -4.44 9.14
C LEU A 110 8.81 -5.61 8.35
N PHE A 111 7.69 -5.41 7.68
CA PHE A 111 7.07 -6.44 6.85
C PHE A 111 6.44 -5.83 5.61
N PHE A 112 6.69 -6.44 4.47
CA PHE A 112 6.00 -6.14 3.21
C PHE A 112 5.30 -7.40 2.71
N THR A 113 4.05 -7.24 2.23
CA THR A 113 3.45 -8.34 1.48
C THR A 113 4.17 -8.50 0.15
N ASN A 114 4.33 -9.73 -0.29
CA ASN A 114 4.99 -10.10 -1.55
C ASN A 114 4.05 -10.84 -2.50
N LYS A 115 2.78 -11.04 -2.12
CA LYS A 115 1.77 -11.71 -2.92
C LYS A 115 0.48 -10.91 -2.93
N VAL A 116 -0.14 -10.84 -4.11
CA VAL A 116 -1.51 -10.34 -4.29
C VAL A 116 -2.27 -11.28 -5.23
N TYR A 117 -3.57 -11.31 -5.09
CA TYR A 117 -4.45 -12.19 -5.86
C TYR A 117 -5.25 -11.42 -6.88
N THR A 118 -5.58 -12.07 -7.98
CA THR A 118 -6.60 -11.61 -8.90
C THR A 118 -7.98 -11.77 -8.25
N TYR A 119 -9.01 -11.13 -8.81
CA TYR A 119 -10.39 -11.31 -8.36
C TYR A 119 -10.92 -12.76 -8.51
N ARG A 120 -10.16 -13.64 -9.15
CA ARG A 120 -10.46 -15.08 -9.27
C ARG A 120 -9.79 -15.94 -8.21
N GLY A 121 -8.95 -15.33 -7.38
CA GLY A 121 -8.15 -16.04 -6.39
C GLY A 121 -6.82 -16.59 -6.90
N ASP A 122 -6.44 -16.31 -8.15
CA ASP A 122 -5.13 -16.70 -8.68
C ASP A 122 -4.07 -15.70 -8.20
N THR A 123 -2.87 -16.17 -7.90
CA THR A 123 -1.73 -15.28 -7.63
C THR A 123 -1.41 -14.44 -8.87
N ALA A 124 -1.24 -13.14 -8.69
CA ALA A 124 -0.90 -12.24 -9.78
C ALA A 124 0.40 -12.65 -10.47
N ASN A 125 0.37 -12.75 -11.79
CA ASN A 125 1.51 -13.19 -12.59
C ASN A 125 2.61 -12.11 -12.61
N THR A 126 3.74 -12.39 -11.93
CA THR A 126 4.87 -11.46 -11.83
C THR A 126 5.63 -11.32 -13.14
N SER A 127 5.71 -12.36 -13.97
CA SER A 127 6.43 -12.32 -15.25
C SER A 127 5.82 -11.33 -16.25
N TYR A 128 4.58 -10.95 -16.03
CA TYR A 128 3.87 -10.00 -16.87
C TYR A 128 3.63 -8.65 -16.18
N TYR A 129 2.88 -8.66 -15.07
CA TYR A 129 2.46 -7.44 -14.38
C TYR A 129 3.62 -6.75 -13.64
N ARG A 130 4.52 -7.52 -13.07
CA ARG A 130 5.66 -7.03 -12.29
C ARG A 130 7.00 -7.46 -12.91
N LYS A 131 7.07 -7.43 -14.23
CA LYS A 131 8.25 -7.86 -15.00
C LYS A 131 9.57 -7.22 -14.53
N VAL A 132 9.52 -5.97 -14.04
CA VAL A 132 10.71 -5.29 -13.49
C VAL A 132 11.32 -6.06 -12.32
N PHE A 133 10.51 -6.69 -11.48
CA PHE A 133 11.01 -7.45 -10.33
C PHE A 133 11.66 -8.76 -10.76
N GLU A 134 11.03 -9.47 -11.67
CA GLU A 134 11.53 -10.75 -12.17
C GLU A 134 12.84 -10.58 -12.94
N VAL A 135 12.87 -9.69 -13.93
CA VAL A 135 14.05 -9.48 -14.79
C VAL A 135 15.26 -9.00 -13.99
N ASN A 136 15.05 -8.09 -13.04
CA ASN A 136 16.14 -7.53 -12.24
C ASN A 136 16.39 -8.29 -10.93
N LYS A 137 15.69 -9.43 -10.72
CA LYS A 137 15.80 -10.23 -9.48
C LYS A 137 15.56 -9.42 -8.22
N LEU A 138 14.64 -8.47 -8.30
CA LEU A 138 14.23 -7.69 -7.15
C LEU A 138 13.28 -8.50 -6.26
N PRO A 139 13.32 -8.35 -4.93
CA PRO A 139 12.27 -8.84 -4.04
C PRO A 139 10.92 -8.27 -4.47
N ASN A 140 9.88 -9.10 -4.57
CA ASN A 140 8.57 -8.69 -5.04
C ASN A 140 7.77 -8.02 -3.92
N LEU A 141 8.12 -6.80 -3.52
CA LEU A 141 7.47 -6.06 -2.45
C LEU A 141 6.28 -5.25 -2.95
N TYR A 142 5.19 -5.24 -2.19
CA TYR A 142 4.03 -4.37 -2.41
C TYR A 142 3.95 -3.34 -1.28
N ALA A 143 4.33 -2.10 -1.58
CA ALA A 143 4.31 -1.01 -0.61
C ALA A 143 2.89 -0.52 -0.27
N GLY A 144 1.88 -0.92 -1.06
CA GLY A 144 0.47 -0.60 -0.77
C GLY A 144 -0.04 -1.23 0.53
N PHE A 145 0.60 -2.32 0.99
CA PHE A 145 0.41 -2.87 2.32
C PHE A 145 1.76 -3.25 2.92
N HIS A 146 2.12 -2.59 4.01
CA HIS A 146 3.31 -2.94 4.77
C HIS A 146 3.15 -2.56 6.25
N TYR A 147 4.02 -3.11 7.08
CA TYR A 147 4.05 -2.86 8.52
C TYR A 147 5.45 -2.44 8.94
N PHE A 148 5.52 -1.59 9.95
CA PHE A 148 6.74 -1.33 10.69
C PHE A 148 6.48 -1.12 12.19
N GLU A 149 7.44 -1.55 13.01
CA GLU A 149 7.62 -1.11 14.38
C GLU A 149 8.68 0.01 14.40
N LYS A 150 8.55 1.02 15.26
CA LYS A 150 9.59 2.03 15.45
C LYS A 150 10.81 1.40 16.12
N SER A 151 11.66 0.81 15.32
CA SER A 151 12.88 0.11 15.66
C SER A 151 14.06 0.68 14.88
N GLN A 152 15.28 0.28 15.24
CA GLN A 152 16.49 0.70 14.52
C GLN A 152 16.47 0.17 13.08
N GLU A 153 16.04 -1.07 12.86
CA GLU A 153 15.98 -1.70 11.55
C GLU A 153 14.99 -0.99 10.62
N ALA A 154 13.80 -0.66 11.13
CA ALA A 154 12.83 0.11 10.36
C ALA A 154 13.31 1.54 10.10
N GLN A 155 13.97 2.18 11.07
CA GLN A 155 14.56 3.51 10.89
C GLN A 155 15.62 3.51 9.79
N GLU A 156 16.50 2.52 9.78
CA GLU A 156 17.52 2.36 8.75
C GLU A 156 16.90 2.14 7.38
N PHE A 157 15.90 1.26 7.28
CA PHE A 157 15.17 1.02 6.04
C PHE A 157 14.55 2.30 5.47
N TYR A 158 13.87 3.08 6.29
CA TYR A 158 13.22 4.32 5.85
C TYR A 158 14.21 5.44 5.53
N HIS A 159 15.37 5.48 6.19
CA HIS A 159 16.46 6.37 5.81
C HIS A 159 17.01 6.02 4.40
N TRP A 160 17.23 4.74 4.11
CA TRP A 160 17.60 4.31 2.77
C TRP A 160 16.48 4.54 1.75
N LEU A 161 15.22 4.36 2.15
CA LEU A 161 14.08 4.62 1.28
C LEU A 161 14.00 6.10 0.88
N GLU A 162 14.23 7.01 1.81
CA GLU A 162 14.38 8.44 1.51
C GLU A 162 15.46 8.67 0.45
N LEU A 163 16.67 8.17 0.69
CA LEU A 163 17.81 8.37 -0.21
C LEU A 163 17.53 7.81 -1.62
N VAL A 164 16.97 6.60 -1.69
CA VAL A 164 16.64 5.95 -2.98
C VAL A 164 15.53 6.71 -3.69
N MET A 165 14.47 7.14 -2.98
CA MET A 165 13.35 7.86 -3.60
C MET A 165 13.76 9.25 -4.08
N GLN A 166 14.59 9.98 -3.35
CA GLN A 166 15.09 11.29 -3.75
C GLN A 166 16.04 11.22 -4.96
N ASN A 167 16.71 10.10 -5.15
CA ASN A 167 17.69 9.87 -6.23
C ASN A 167 17.30 8.68 -7.13
N TRP A 168 16.00 8.42 -7.29
CA TRP A 168 15.50 7.19 -7.91
C TRP A 168 16.03 6.91 -9.31
N GLN A 169 16.28 7.94 -10.13
CA GLN A 169 16.81 7.76 -11.48
C GLN A 169 18.22 7.12 -11.44
N ALA A 170 19.10 7.63 -10.58
CA ALA A 170 20.45 7.10 -10.43
C ALA A 170 20.44 5.65 -9.90
N PHE A 171 19.59 5.36 -8.91
CA PHE A 171 19.43 3.99 -8.42
C PHE A 171 18.84 3.05 -9.48
N TYR A 172 17.87 3.51 -10.27
CA TYR A 172 17.32 2.72 -11.36
C TYR A 172 18.36 2.43 -12.45
N GLU A 173 19.29 3.36 -12.70
CA GLU A 173 20.39 3.13 -13.65
C GLU A 173 21.33 2.03 -13.18
N VAL A 174 21.58 1.94 -11.89
CA VAL A 174 22.47 0.96 -11.28
C VAL A 174 21.82 -0.42 -11.13
N PHE A 175 20.56 -0.46 -10.71
CA PHE A 175 19.90 -1.69 -10.28
C PHE A 175 18.99 -2.31 -11.34
N LEU A 176 18.59 -1.57 -12.39
CA LEU A 176 17.58 -2.03 -13.33
C LEU A 176 18.11 -2.06 -14.77
N GLU A 177 17.76 -3.13 -15.48
CA GLU A 177 17.97 -3.21 -16.93
C GLU A 177 17.12 -2.16 -17.66
N GLY A 178 17.71 -1.49 -18.66
CA GLY A 178 17.11 -0.37 -19.36
C GLY A 178 15.74 -0.65 -19.98
N VAL A 179 15.53 -1.88 -20.48
CA VAL A 179 14.26 -2.30 -21.13
C VAL A 179 13.09 -2.47 -20.15
N THR A 180 13.38 -2.68 -18.86
CA THR A 180 12.36 -2.87 -17.82
C THR A 180 12.27 -1.69 -16.85
N ARG A 181 13.14 -0.69 -17.03
CA ARG A 181 13.21 0.48 -16.15
C ARG A 181 11.91 1.28 -16.21
N PRO A 182 11.23 1.48 -15.07
CA PRO A 182 10.04 2.33 -15.03
C PRO A 182 10.38 3.77 -15.42
N LYS A 183 9.44 4.42 -16.13
CA LYS A 183 9.57 5.85 -16.52
C LYS A 183 9.32 6.81 -15.37
N HIS A 184 8.67 6.33 -14.32
CA HIS A 184 8.30 7.10 -13.14
C HIS A 184 8.78 6.39 -11.89
N ILE A 185 8.94 7.13 -10.82
CA ILE A 185 9.24 6.57 -9.51
C ILE A 185 8.14 5.58 -9.08
N SER A 186 8.55 4.47 -8.48
CA SER A 186 7.67 3.47 -7.88
C SER A 186 8.16 3.14 -6.48
N VAL A 187 7.28 3.27 -5.50
CA VAL A 187 7.62 2.95 -4.10
C VAL A 187 7.99 1.48 -3.95
N ASP A 188 7.27 0.59 -4.64
CA ASP A 188 7.56 -0.85 -4.64
C ASP A 188 8.98 -1.14 -5.11
N VAL A 189 9.39 -0.51 -6.23
CA VAL A 189 10.74 -0.69 -6.79
C VAL A 189 11.80 -0.09 -5.87
N CYS A 190 11.56 1.11 -5.34
CA CYS A 190 12.47 1.75 -4.39
C CYS A 190 12.65 0.91 -3.12
N ALA A 191 11.56 0.43 -2.53
CA ALA A 191 11.60 -0.45 -1.35
C ALA A 191 12.36 -1.76 -1.63
N SER A 192 12.18 -2.33 -2.82
CA SER A 192 12.89 -3.55 -3.22
C SER A 192 14.39 -3.32 -3.42
N ILE A 193 14.79 -2.18 -3.98
CA ILE A 193 16.20 -1.79 -4.07
C ILE A 193 16.79 -1.62 -2.67
N VAL A 194 16.10 -0.93 -1.76
CA VAL A 194 16.53 -0.79 -0.36
C VAL A 194 16.73 -2.16 0.30
N SER A 195 15.78 -3.07 0.10
CA SER A 195 15.88 -4.42 0.65
C SER A 195 17.10 -5.20 0.11
N LEU A 196 17.48 -4.99 -1.16
CA LEU A 196 18.73 -5.55 -1.70
C LEU A 196 19.97 -4.91 -1.08
N ILE A 197 19.99 -3.59 -0.91
CA ILE A 197 21.10 -2.86 -0.30
C ILE A 197 21.35 -3.35 1.13
N LEU A 198 20.28 -3.54 1.90
CA LEU A 198 20.36 -3.99 3.29
C LEU A 198 20.51 -5.51 3.43
N GLY A 199 20.27 -6.28 2.37
CA GLY A 199 20.36 -7.74 2.39
C GLY A 199 19.29 -8.42 3.26
N ASN A 200 18.17 -7.73 3.56
CA ASN A 200 17.16 -8.16 4.53
C ASN A 200 15.85 -8.70 3.92
N SER A 201 15.84 -9.03 2.64
CA SER A 201 14.61 -9.42 1.91
C SER A 201 13.85 -10.58 2.57
N SER A 202 14.56 -11.59 3.07
CA SER A 202 13.96 -12.74 3.75
C SER A 202 13.44 -12.43 5.16
N GLU A 203 13.88 -11.32 5.74
CA GLU A 203 13.47 -10.90 7.09
C GLU A 203 12.22 -10.04 7.07
N ILE A 204 11.97 -9.35 5.94
CA ILE A 204 10.86 -8.41 5.77
C ILE A 204 9.71 -8.95 4.91
N THR A 205 9.79 -10.19 4.45
CA THR A 205 8.72 -10.87 3.70
C THR A 205 8.52 -12.29 4.23
N ASN A 206 7.43 -12.93 3.80
CA ASN A 206 7.20 -14.33 4.11
C ASN A 206 6.56 -15.04 2.91
N ASP A 207 7.35 -15.88 2.24
CA ASP A 207 6.90 -16.65 1.08
C ASP A 207 6.05 -17.87 1.45
N LEU A 208 6.06 -18.29 2.72
CA LEU A 208 5.35 -19.47 3.20
C LEU A 208 3.90 -19.18 3.57
N VAL A 209 3.56 -17.92 3.82
CA VAL A 209 2.24 -17.49 4.28
C VAL A 209 1.68 -16.43 3.34
N ASP A 210 0.45 -16.63 2.90
CA ASP A 210 -0.29 -15.62 2.14
C ASP A 210 -0.88 -14.58 3.09
N PHE A 211 -0.15 -13.47 3.28
CA PHE A 211 -0.55 -12.43 4.22
C PHE A 211 -0.24 -11.00 3.71
N PRO A 212 -1.19 -10.07 3.83
CA PRO A 212 -2.61 -10.36 3.89
C PRO A 212 -3.09 -10.92 2.56
N SER A 213 -4.13 -11.72 2.56
CA SER A 213 -4.79 -12.10 1.32
C SER A 213 -5.64 -10.93 0.84
N PHE A 214 -5.19 -10.19 -0.16
CA PHE A 214 -5.99 -9.15 -0.79
C PHE A 214 -6.04 -9.26 -2.30
N THR A 215 -7.19 -8.88 -2.85
CA THR A 215 -7.47 -8.92 -4.28
C THR A 215 -7.13 -7.58 -4.91
N HIS A 216 -6.30 -7.62 -5.93
CA HIS A 216 -5.93 -6.44 -6.70
C HIS A 216 -6.82 -6.30 -7.95
N MET A 217 -7.70 -5.30 -7.93
CA MET A 217 -8.74 -5.07 -8.95
C MET A 217 -8.26 -4.04 -9.99
N LYS A 218 -7.12 -4.29 -10.66
CA LYS A 218 -6.60 -3.34 -11.67
C LYS A 218 -7.26 -3.53 -13.04
N LYS A 219 -7.70 -2.41 -13.61
CA LYS A 219 -8.23 -2.36 -14.97
C LYS A 219 -7.11 -2.57 -15.98
N ASN A 220 -7.37 -3.38 -17.01
CA ASN A 220 -6.46 -3.57 -18.16
C ASN A 220 -5.05 -4.10 -17.81
N CYS A 221 -4.86 -4.73 -16.66
CA CYS A 221 -3.65 -5.46 -16.40
C CYS A 221 -3.69 -6.80 -17.16
N GLN A 222 -2.84 -6.95 -18.16
CA GLN A 222 -2.67 -8.23 -18.83
C GLN A 222 -2.20 -9.27 -17.83
N GLY A 223 -2.73 -10.47 -17.90
CA GLY A 223 -2.52 -11.51 -16.88
C GLY A 223 -3.52 -11.46 -15.71
N TRP A 224 -4.32 -10.40 -15.62
CA TRP A 224 -5.38 -10.25 -14.62
C TRP A 224 -6.77 -10.63 -15.14
N THR A 225 -6.93 -10.69 -16.45
CA THR A 225 -8.18 -11.05 -17.11
C THR A 225 -7.97 -12.22 -18.05
N ASP A 226 -9.04 -12.93 -18.40
CA ASP A 226 -9.04 -13.97 -19.44
C ASP A 226 -8.97 -13.41 -20.87
N GLY A 227 -8.67 -12.12 -21.01
CA GLY A 227 -8.57 -11.42 -22.28
C GLY A 227 -9.91 -11.03 -22.92
N SER A 228 -11.06 -11.40 -22.33
CA SER A 228 -12.36 -11.24 -22.97
C SER A 228 -13.22 -10.11 -22.43
N SER A 229 -12.92 -9.55 -21.25
CA SER A 229 -13.70 -8.45 -20.66
C SER A 229 -12.98 -7.77 -19.49
N ASN A 230 -13.27 -6.50 -19.30
CA ASN A 230 -12.87 -5.80 -18.08
C ASN A 230 -13.58 -6.43 -16.88
N TRP A 231 -12.86 -6.56 -15.74
CA TRP A 231 -13.48 -7.03 -14.52
C TRP A 231 -14.62 -6.08 -14.07
N GLN A 232 -14.55 -4.78 -14.37
CA GLN A 232 -15.59 -3.79 -14.06
C GLN A 232 -16.92 -4.10 -14.75
N ASP A 233 -16.90 -4.75 -15.92
CA ASP A 233 -18.12 -5.13 -16.62
C ASP A 233 -18.83 -6.33 -15.95
N ARG A 234 -18.09 -7.07 -15.12
CA ARG A 234 -18.58 -8.27 -14.43
C ARG A 234 -18.78 -8.07 -12.94
N VAL A 235 -18.11 -7.08 -12.34
CA VAL A 235 -18.07 -6.86 -10.91
C VAL A 235 -18.54 -5.44 -10.63
N GLY A 236 -19.74 -5.29 -10.12
CA GLY A 236 -20.19 -4.05 -9.48
C GLY A 236 -19.94 -4.14 -7.97
N PHE A 237 -19.39 -3.11 -7.36
CA PHE A 237 -19.33 -3.02 -5.91
C PHE A 237 -19.85 -1.67 -5.44
N TYR A 238 -20.43 -1.64 -4.26
CA TYR A 238 -20.86 -0.42 -3.58
C TYR A 238 -20.82 -0.66 -2.07
N ILE A 239 -20.62 0.42 -1.34
CA ILE A 239 -20.79 0.42 0.10
C ILE A 239 -22.20 0.97 0.39
N ALA A 240 -23.05 0.17 0.99
CA ALA A 240 -24.34 0.62 1.43
C ALA A 240 -24.25 1.33 2.78
N ARG A 241 -25.33 2.03 3.19
CA ARG A 241 -25.37 2.74 4.48
C ARG A 241 -25.20 1.84 5.69
N ASP A 242 -25.50 0.55 5.55
CA ASP A 242 -25.31 -0.48 6.55
C ASP A 242 -23.92 -1.13 6.49
N CYS A 243 -22.99 -0.50 5.76
CA CYS A 243 -21.63 -1.00 5.52
C CYS A 243 -21.57 -2.34 4.78
N SER A 244 -22.64 -2.74 4.09
CA SER A 244 -22.58 -3.89 3.19
C SER A 244 -21.85 -3.54 1.91
N ILE A 245 -21.08 -4.49 1.38
CA ILE A 245 -20.35 -4.35 0.11
C ILE A 245 -20.88 -5.40 -0.85
N LYS A 246 -21.27 -4.96 -2.04
CA LYS A 246 -21.67 -5.85 -3.12
C LYS A 246 -20.54 -5.95 -4.14
N ILE A 247 -20.08 -7.18 -4.39
CA ILE A 247 -19.10 -7.50 -5.43
C ILE A 247 -19.75 -8.51 -6.38
N GLY A 248 -20.04 -8.07 -7.59
CA GLY A 248 -20.77 -8.91 -8.55
C GLY A 248 -22.13 -9.34 -8.00
N ASN A 249 -22.33 -10.65 -7.89
CA ASN A 249 -23.55 -11.24 -7.31
C ASN A 249 -23.44 -11.54 -5.80
N TYR A 250 -22.30 -11.26 -5.18
CA TYR A 250 -22.10 -11.48 -3.76
C TYR A 250 -22.39 -10.21 -2.97
N VAL A 251 -23.09 -10.37 -1.87
CA VAL A 251 -23.28 -9.32 -0.86
C VAL A 251 -22.54 -9.79 0.38
N GLN A 252 -21.56 -8.98 0.81
CA GLN A 252 -20.90 -9.19 2.08
C GLN A 252 -21.40 -8.14 3.05
N SER A 253 -22.00 -8.58 4.14
CA SER A 253 -22.34 -7.73 5.29
C SER A 253 -21.11 -7.62 6.20
N GLY A 254 -20.78 -6.40 6.61
CA GLY A 254 -19.77 -6.13 7.62
C GLY A 254 -20.27 -6.50 9.03
#